data_d8240c75f7ff7dfaad0af7eec29c7625
#
_entry.id   d8240c75f7ff7dfaad0af7eec29c7625
#
_cell.length_a   1.000
_cell.length_b   1.000
_cell.length_c   1.000
_cell.angle_alpha   90.00
_cell.angle_beta   90.00
_cell.angle_gamma   90.00
#
_symmetry.space_group_name_H-M   'P 1'
#
loop_
_entity.id
_entity.type
_entity.pdbx_description
1 polymer ?
#
loop_
_entity_poly.entity_id
_entity_poly.type
_entity_poly.pdbx_seq_one_letter_code
_entity_poly.pdbx_strand_id
1 'polypeptide(L)'
;MLLLALAFVPAGGATTAQPQRILLGRSERGRLIVAFHTGNPQGTTVLVVGCIHGTECAGIAIAHALERVRTKLDLWIVPDLNPDGYAIGRRQNGRGVDLNANWSSGWRGGGRPWDTYYPGPRPFSERETRIARNLILRIRPRVTIWYHQHMDLVWAWRQSSRAGRIYARAAGMRFYHHHWLPGTAPNWQNHHLPGTASFVVELPAGRLSARQVRRHVHAVLTLGSALTPSPVP
;
A
#
# COMPACT_ATOMS: atom_id res chain seq x y z
N MET A 1 10.15 -24.91 -60.16
CA MET A 1 10.07 -25.32 -58.74
C MET A 1 10.36 -24.14 -57.87
N LEU A 2 9.32 -23.57 -57.26
CA LEU A 2 9.45 -22.39 -56.37
C LEU A 2 9.41 -22.91 -54.95
N LEU A 3 10.52 -22.82 -54.22
CA LEU A 3 10.58 -23.15 -52.79
C LEU A 3 10.02 -21.97 -51.97
N LEU A 4 8.86 -22.17 -51.32
CA LEU A 4 8.33 -21.28 -50.31
C LEU A 4 9.06 -21.51 -49.01
N ALA A 5 9.89 -20.54 -48.56
CA ALA A 5 10.46 -20.56 -47.22
C ALA A 5 9.42 -20.08 -46.19
N LEU A 6 8.93 -20.97 -45.37
CA LEU A 6 8.11 -20.59 -44.19
C LEU A 6 9.04 -19.94 -43.15
N ALA A 7 8.85 -18.64 -42.93
CA ALA A 7 9.47 -17.94 -41.81
C ALA A 7 8.80 -18.36 -40.50
N PHE A 8 9.55 -19.05 -39.64
CA PHE A 8 9.14 -19.37 -38.28
C PHE A 8 9.23 -18.11 -37.40
N VAL A 9 8.10 -17.51 -37.08
CA VAL A 9 8.02 -16.44 -36.08
C VAL A 9 8.03 -17.10 -34.70
N PRO A 10 9.07 -16.90 -33.89
CA PRO A 10 9.05 -17.45 -32.55
C PRO A 10 7.92 -16.76 -31.75
N ALA A 11 7.01 -17.55 -31.22
CA ALA A 11 6.03 -17.07 -30.26
C ALA A 11 6.78 -16.46 -29.05
N GLY A 12 6.64 -15.14 -28.89
CA GLY A 12 7.24 -14.41 -27.79
C GLY A 12 6.78 -14.99 -26.45
N GLY A 13 7.64 -15.80 -25.84
CA GLY A 13 7.46 -16.31 -24.51
C GLY A 13 7.37 -15.10 -23.56
N ALA A 14 6.24 -14.94 -22.90
CA ALA A 14 6.07 -13.94 -21.84
C ALA A 14 7.07 -14.25 -20.74
N THR A 15 8.20 -13.57 -20.78
CA THR A 15 9.22 -13.60 -19.73
C THR A 15 8.54 -13.16 -18.43
N THR A 16 8.55 -14.03 -17.44
CA THR A 16 8.10 -13.74 -16.10
C THR A 16 9.09 -12.75 -15.50
N ALA A 17 8.86 -11.45 -15.67
CA ALA A 17 9.70 -10.45 -15.06
C ALA A 17 9.65 -10.65 -13.54
N GLN A 18 10.82 -10.92 -12.96
CA GLN A 18 10.99 -10.93 -11.50
C GLN A 18 10.60 -9.56 -10.95
N PRO A 19 10.01 -9.48 -9.74
CA PRO A 19 9.67 -8.19 -9.17
C PRO A 19 10.91 -7.32 -9.05
N GLN A 20 10.85 -6.10 -9.59
CA GLN A 20 11.92 -5.14 -9.47
C GLN A 20 11.97 -4.61 -8.04
N ARG A 21 13.09 -4.84 -7.35
CA ARG A 21 13.34 -4.25 -6.03
C ARG A 21 13.92 -2.85 -6.18
N ILE A 22 13.27 -1.86 -5.57
CA ILE A 22 13.62 -0.43 -5.67
C ILE A 22 13.92 0.09 -4.27
N LEU A 23 15.12 0.65 -4.06
CA LEU A 23 15.44 1.35 -2.83
C LEU A 23 14.73 2.71 -2.83
N LEU A 24 13.83 2.93 -1.89
CA LEU A 24 13.13 4.20 -1.71
C LEU A 24 13.90 5.16 -0.81
N GLY A 25 14.68 4.65 0.12
CA GLY A 25 15.46 5.42 1.08
C GLY A 25 15.79 4.65 2.35
N ARG A 26 16.07 5.39 3.41
CA ARG A 26 16.40 4.85 4.74
C ARG A 26 15.54 5.50 5.81
N SER A 27 15.16 4.69 6.81
CA SER A 27 14.47 5.13 8.02
C SER A 27 15.32 6.10 8.86
N GLU A 28 14.76 6.62 9.93
CA GLU A 28 15.49 7.51 10.85
C GLU A 28 16.74 6.86 11.45
N ARG A 29 16.72 5.54 11.68
CA ARG A 29 17.90 4.77 12.17
C ARG A 29 18.68 4.06 11.06
N GLY A 30 18.50 4.47 9.80
CA GLY A 30 19.29 4.02 8.65
C GLY A 30 18.87 2.69 8.03
N ARG A 31 17.78 2.03 8.48
CA ARG A 31 17.28 0.79 7.87
C ARG A 31 16.70 1.06 6.49
N LEU A 32 16.87 0.11 5.58
CA LEU A 32 16.38 0.25 4.21
C LEU A 32 14.85 0.23 4.15
N ILE A 33 14.28 1.17 3.39
CA ILE A 33 12.89 1.15 2.98
C ILE A 33 12.86 0.86 1.48
N VAL A 34 12.22 -0.23 1.10
CA VAL A 34 12.19 -0.71 -0.29
C VAL A 34 10.77 -0.82 -0.79
N ALA A 35 10.61 -0.64 -2.11
CA ALA A 35 9.42 -1.07 -2.83
C ALA A 35 9.76 -2.23 -3.75
N PHE A 36 8.77 -3.05 -4.03
CA PHE A 36 8.77 -4.01 -5.12
C PHE A 36 7.76 -3.54 -6.18
N HIS A 37 8.17 -3.57 -7.43
CA HIS A 37 7.33 -3.23 -8.56
C HIS A 37 7.18 -4.46 -9.44
N THR A 38 5.93 -4.84 -9.73
CA THR A 38 5.62 -6.03 -10.53
C THR A 38 4.35 -5.82 -11.36
N GLY A 39 4.12 -6.69 -12.32
CA GLY A 39 2.95 -6.66 -13.19
C GLY A 39 3.17 -5.87 -14.47
N ASN A 40 2.13 -5.19 -14.95
CA ASN A 40 2.15 -4.42 -16.20
C ASN A 40 2.25 -2.91 -15.92
N PRO A 41 3.34 -2.23 -16.30
CA PRO A 41 3.48 -0.78 -16.10
C PRO A 41 2.41 0.08 -16.79
N GLN A 42 1.67 -0.47 -17.77
CA GLN A 42 0.55 0.19 -18.43
C GLN A 42 -0.80 -0.14 -17.77
N GLY A 43 -0.79 -0.93 -16.72
CA GLY A 43 -1.99 -1.33 -15.97
C GLY A 43 -2.47 -0.26 -14.99
N THR A 44 -3.55 -0.56 -14.30
CA THR A 44 -4.01 0.27 -13.18
C THR A 44 -3.00 0.23 -12.04
N THR A 45 -2.48 1.40 -11.67
CA THR A 45 -1.49 1.51 -10.59
C THR A 45 -2.13 1.30 -9.22
N VAL A 46 -1.66 0.30 -8.50
CA VAL A 46 -2.07 -0.04 -7.14
C VAL A 46 -0.87 0.01 -6.23
N LEU A 47 -0.96 0.78 -5.13
CA LEU A 47 0.05 0.80 -4.08
C LEU A 47 -0.45 0.05 -2.85
N VAL A 48 0.40 -0.83 -2.33
CA VAL A 48 0.15 -1.58 -1.09
C VAL A 48 1.25 -1.26 -0.08
N VAL A 49 0.86 -0.85 1.13
CA VAL A 49 1.76 -0.62 2.26
C VAL A 49 1.45 -1.62 3.37
N GLY A 50 2.41 -2.51 3.66
CA GLY A 50 2.21 -3.65 4.56
C GLY A 50 2.31 -3.32 6.05
N CYS A 51 3.14 -2.34 6.41
CA CYS A 51 3.39 -1.97 7.80
C CYS A 51 3.77 -0.48 7.89
N ILE A 52 2.95 0.32 8.58
CA ILE A 52 3.25 1.72 8.93
C ILE A 52 3.46 1.87 10.45
N HIS A 53 2.78 1.04 11.25
CA HIS A 53 2.99 0.95 12.69
C HIS A 53 3.76 -0.33 13.02
N GLY A 54 4.90 -0.23 13.69
CA GLY A 54 5.78 -1.39 13.88
C GLY A 54 5.20 -2.51 14.75
N THR A 55 4.07 -2.30 15.39
CA THR A 55 3.30 -3.33 16.12
C THR A 55 2.16 -3.95 15.30
N GLU A 56 1.91 -3.45 14.07
CA GLU A 56 0.75 -3.80 13.24
C GLU A 56 1.20 -4.34 11.87
N CYS A 57 2.13 -5.27 11.86
CA CYS A 57 2.88 -5.66 10.65
C CYS A 57 2.43 -6.97 9.99
N ALA A 58 1.24 -7.49 10.30
CA ALA A 58 0.74 -8.70 9.61
C ALA A 58 0.56 -8.50 8.10
N GLY A 59 0.39 -7.25 7.64
CA GLY A 59 0.32 -6.91 6.22
C GLY A 59 1.61 -7.19 5.43
N ILE A 60 2.78 -7.33 6.10
CA ILE A 60 4.04 -7.73 5.46
C ILE A 60 3.89 -9.09 4.76
N ALA A 61 3.16 -10.03 5.36
CA ALA A 61 2.93 -11.34 4.76
C ALA A 61 2.12 -11.26 3.46
N ILE A 62 1.14 -10.33 3.39
CA ILE A 62 0.37 -10.06 2.18
C ILE A 62 1.27 -9.39 1.13
N ALA A 63 2.08 -8.42 1.54
CA ALA A 63 3.02 -7.74 0.67
C ALA A 63 3.98 -8.74 -0.02
N HIS A 64 4.62 -9.61 0.73
CA HIS A 64 5.52 -10.63 0.18
C HIS A 64 4.81 -11.66 -0.73
N ALA A 65 3.54 -11.96 -0.46
CA ALA A 65 2.76 -12.82 -1.35
C ALA A 65 2.44 -12.11 -2.68
N LEU A 66 2.16 -10.79 -2.64
CA LEU A 66 1.89 -9.97 -3.83
C LEU A 66 3.13 -9.79 -4.73
N GLU A 67 4.34 -9.80 -4.20
CA GLU A 67 5.58 -9.73 -5.00
C GLU A 67 5.67 -10.84 -6.06
N ARG A 68 5.04 -11.98 -5.79
CA ARG A 68 5.14 -13.20 -6.60
C ARG A 68 3.94 -13.42 -7.54
N VAL A 69 2.97 -12.49 -7.56
CA VAL A 69 1.79 -12.65 -8.41
C VAL A 69 2.05 -12.20 -9.83
N ARG A 70 1.48 -12.93 -10.80
CA ARG A 70 1.35 -12.44 -12.17
C ARG A 70 0.06 -11.64 -12.28
N THR A 71 0.16 -10.39 -12.69
CA THR A 71 -1.00 -9.50 -12.77
C THR A 71 -0.90 -8.54 -13.97
N LYS A 72 -2.05 -8.06 -14.43
CA LYS A 72 -2.15 -6.98 -15.41
C LYS A 72 -2.12 -5.58 -14.76
N LEU A 73 -2.07 -5.52 -13.43
CA LEU A 73 -1.94 -4.27 -12.68
C LEU A 73 -0.50 -3.75 -12.72
N ASP A 74 -0.34 -2.45 -12.60
CA ASP A 74 0.91 -1.80 -12.23
C ASP A 74 1.00 -1.80 -10.70
N LEU A 75 1.62 -2.84 -10.12
CA LEU A 75 1.57 -3.12 -8.69
C LEU A 75 2.86 -2.69 -7.98
N TRP A 76 2.72 -1.72 -7.09
CA TRP A 76 3.76 -1.21 -6.21
C TRP A 76 3.51 -1.69 -4.78
N ILE A 77 4.52 -2.23 -4.14
CA ILE A 77 4.42 -2.89 -2.84
C ILE A 77 5.53 -2.36 -1.93
N VAL A 78 5.18 -1.79 -0.79
CA VAL A 78 6.09 -1.40 0.28
C VAL A 78 5.81 -2.31 1.48
N PRO A 79 6.57 -3.39 1.67
CA PRO A 79 6.29 -4.35 2.75
C PRO A 79 6.35 -3.69 4.13
N ASP A 80 7.37 -2.89 4.36
CA ASP A 80 7.61 -2.24 5.65
C ASP A 80 8.06 -0.78 5.44
N LEU A 81 7.21 0.15 5.86
CA LEU A 81 7.51 1.57 5.84
C LEU A 81 8.15 2.03 7.16
N ASN A 82 7.99 1.26 8.25
CA ASN A 82 8.47 1.57 9.58
C ASN A 82 9.42 0.48 10.14
N PRO A 83 10.55 0.23 9.46
CA PRO A 83 11.46 -0.85 9.87
C PRO A 83 12.13 -0.59 11.24
N ASP A 84 12.15 0.65 11.71
CA ASP A 84 12.65 0.97 13.04
C ASP A 84 11.67 0.55 14.12
N GLY A 85 10.38 0.92 13.96
CA GLY A 85 9.33 0.53 14.88
C GLY A 85 9.14 -0.99 14.92
N TYR A 86 9.17 -1.63 13.74
CA TYR A 86 9.05 -3.10 13.63
C TYR A 86 10.19 -3.81 14.38
N ALA A 87 11.44 -3.35 14.20
CA ALA A 87 12.60 -3.96 14.82
C ALA A 87 12.59 -3.89 16.37
N ILE A 88 11.94 -2.88 16.94
CA ILE A 88 11.88 -2.69 18.39
C ILE A 88 10.48 -2.99 18.99
N GLY A 89 9.53 -3.48 18.16
CA GLY A 89 8.16 -3.80 18.58
C GLY A 89 7.39 -2.58 19.11
N ARG A 90 7.56 -1.40 18.49
CA ARG A 90 6.86 -0.18 18.86
C ARG A 90 6.01 0.34 17.70
N ARG A 91 4.85 0.92 18.03
CA ARG A 91 3.95 1.56 17.05
C ARG A 91 4.67 2.66 16.26
N GLN A 92 5.37 3.52 16.99
CA GLN A 92 6.07 4.69 16.48
C GLN A 92 7.33 4.31 15.69
N ASN A 93 7.88 5.25 14.95
CA ASN A 93 9.17 5.11 14.29
C ASN A 93 10.36 5.26 15.26
N GLY A 94 11.59 5.29 14.73
CA GLY A 94 12.83 5.41 15.50
C GLY A 94 12.98 6.69 16.33
N ARG A 95 12.13 7.70 16.10
CA ARG A 95 12.08 8.96 16.85
C ARG A 95 10.85 9.09 17.77
N GLY A 96 10.07 8.03 17.89
CA GLY A 96 8.88 8.03 18.73
C GLY A 96 7.69 8.74 18.10
N VAL A 97 7.63 8.87 16.77
CA VAL A 97 6.54 9.52 16.02
C VAL A 97 5.59 8.47 15.46
N ASP A 98 4.28 8.67 15.63
CA ASP A 98 3.26 7.93 14.90
C ASP A 98 3.25 8.37 13.43
N LEU A 99 3.76 7.51 12.55
CA LEU A 99 3.88 7.82 11.13
C LEU A 99 2.52 8.07 10.46
N ASN A 100 1.43 7.46 10.97
CA ASN A 100 0.09 7.69 10.44
C ASN A 100 -0.62 8.91 11.07
N ALA A 101 0.09 9.70 11.89
CA ALA A 101 -0.36 11.01 12.37
C ALA A 101 0.51 12.17 11.83
N ASN A 102 1.54 11.85 11.03
CA ASN A 102 2.56 12.82 10.58
C ASN A 102 2.30 13.41 9.18
N TRP A 103 1.07 13.31 8.65
CA TRP A 103 0.67 13.84 7.33
C TRP A 103 -0.04 15.18 7.45
N SER A 104 0.00 16.02 6.39
CA SER A 104 -0.40 17.44 6.52
C SER A 104 -1.90 17.69 6.61
N SER A 105 -2.78 16.82 6.08
CA SER A 105 -4.23 17.07 6.07
C SER A 105 -4.83 17.03 7.47
N GLY A 106 -5.17 18.20 7.98
CA GLY A 106 -5.74 18.35 9.33
C GLY A 106 -4.73 18.08 10.45
N TRP A 107 -3.43 18.05 10.17
CA TRP A 107 -2.39 17.81 11.17
C TRP A 107 -2.53 18.77 12.35
N ARG A 108 -2.37 18.24 13.55
CA ARG A 108 -2.38 19.00 14.80
C ARG A 108 -1.18 18.59 15.64
N GLY A 109 -0.38 19.57 16.07
CA GLY A 109 0.72 19.34 16.99
C GLY A 109 0.22 18.96 18.38
N GLY A 110 1.14 18.48 19.21
CA GLY A 110 0.90 18.13 20.62
C GLY A 110 1.49 16.77 20.98
N GLY A 111 1.58 16.51 22.27
CA GLY A 111 2.20 15.29 22.80
C GLY A 111 3.72 15.33 22.81
N ARG A 112 4.34 14.18 23.14
CA ARG A 112 5.79 13.97 23.26
C ARG A 112 6.19 12.73 22.49
N PRO A 113 7.45 12.61 22.06
CA PRO A 113 7.98 11.36 21.50
C PRO A 113 7.61 10.15 22.37
N TRP A 114 7.12 9.10 21.69
CA TRP A 114 6.64 7.84 22.27
C TRP A 114 5.21 7.86 22.87
N ASP A 115 4.54 9.01 22.93
CA ASP A 115 3.08 9.00 23.13
C ASP A 115 2.42 8.26 21.96
N THR A 116 1.33 7.55 22.22
CA THR A 116 0.71 6.62 21.24
C THR A 116 0.45 7.26 19.89
N TYR A 117 0.00 8.53 19.87
CA TYR A 117 -0.37 9.26 18.66
C TYR A 117 0.48 10.53 18.45
N TYR A 118 1.71 10.55 18.96
CA TYR A 118 2.58 11.71 18.77
C TYR A 118 2.81 11.98 17.27
N PRO A 119 2.35 13.13 16.73
CA PRO A 119 2.34 13.41 15.31
C PRO A 119 3.67 13.96 14.76
N GLY A 120 4.70 14.03 15.63
CA GLY A 120 5.95 14.72 15.33
C GLY A 120 5.88 16.23 15.50
N PRO A 121 7.01 16.94 15.36
CA PRO A 121 7.09 18.39 15.59
C PRO A 121 6.44 19.22 14.46
N ARG A 122 6.20 18.64 13.29
CA ARG A 122 5.54 19.25 12.13
C ARG A 122 5.09 18.19 11.14
N PRO A 123 4.17 18.50 10.21
CA PRO A 123 3.81 17.56 9.14
C PRO A 123 5.05 17.14 8.35
N PHE A 124 5.11 15.86 7.98
CA PHE A 124 6.22 15.28 7.23
C PHE A 124 7.59 15.51 7.88
N SER A 125 7.64 15.57 9.20
CA SER A 125 8.93 15.63 9.92
C SER A 125 9.76 14.37 9.72
N GLU A 126 9.13 13.22 9.53
CA GLU A 126 9.80 11.93 9.49
C GLU A 126 10.25 11.55 8.06
N ARG A 127 11.38 10.84 7.96
CA ARG A 127 11.92 10.36 6.67
C ARG A 127 10.95 9.40 6.00
N GLU A 128 10.38 8.49 6.78
CA GLU A 128 9.45 7.46 6.33
C GLU A 128 8.22 8.08 5.66
N THR A 129 7.60 9.08 6.29
CA THR A 129 6.44 9.77 5.71
C THR A 129 6.78 10.54 4.45
N ARG A 130 7.98 11.18 4.40
CA ARG A 130 8.45 11.85 3.17
C ARG A 130 8.72 10.85 2.04
N ILE A 131 9.30 9.69 2.35
CA ILE A 131 9.54 8.62 1.38
C ILE A 131 8.21 8.14 0.79
N ALA A 132 7.23 7.81 1.64
CA ALA A 132 5.91 7.37 1.19
C ALA A 132 5.19 8.44 0.37
N ARG A 133 5.19 9.70 0.84
CA ARG A 133 4.63 10.84 0.09
C ARG A 133 5.26 10.98 -1.29
N ASN A 134 6.59 10.95 -1.38
CA ASN A 134 7.31 11.12 -2.64
C ASN A 134 7.01 9.97 -3.61
N LEU A 135 6.90 8.74 -3.11
CA LEU A 135 6.46 7.59 -3.91
C LEU A 135 5.06 7.83 -4.46
N ILE A 136 4.08 8.16 -3.59
CA ILE A 136 2.69 8.40 -3.98
C ILE A 136 2.58 9.52 -5.02
N LEU A 137 3.30 10.62 -4.84
CA LEU A 137 3.29 11.74 -5.79
C LEU A 137 3.89 11.34 -7.15
N ARG A 138 4.94 10.50 -7.15
CA ARG A 138 5.62 10.03 -8.36
C ARG A 138 4.76 9.06 -9.17
N ILE A 139 4.19 8.04 -8.52
CA ILE A 139 3.45 6.98 -9.22
C ILE A 139 1.95 7.29 -9.37
N ARG A 140 1.41 8.24 -8.60
CA ARG A 140 -0.01 8.66 -8.59
C ARG A 140 -0.96 7.46 -8.62
N PRO A 141 -0.92 6.57 -7.61
CA PRO A 141 -1.64 5.30 -7.66
C PRO A 141 -3.15 5.55 -7.76
N ARG A 142 -3.83 4.78 -8.60
CA ARG A 142 -5.29 4.78 -8.66
C ARG A 142 -5.91 4.44 -7.31
N VAL A 143 -5.25 3.54 -6.58
CA VAL A 143 -5.63 3.18 -5.22
C VAL A 143 -4.41 2.84 -4.36
N THR A 144 -4.44 3.30 -3.10
CA THR A 144 -3.48 2.92 -2.05
C THR A 144 -4.19 2.18 -0.93
N ILE A 145 -3.63 1.04 -0.54
CA ILE A 145 -4.11 0.19 0.55
C ILE A 145 -3.10 0.24 1.69
N TRP A 146 -3.55 0.69 2.86
CA TRP A 146 -2.75 0.73 4.09
C TRP A 146 -3.18 -0.37 5.02
N TYR A 147 -2.30 -1.34 5.30
CA TYR A 147 -2.57 -2.39 6.26
C TYR A 147 -2.26 -1.94 7.67
N HIS A 148 -3.21 -2.20 8.55
CA HIS A 148 -3.17 -1.94 9.99
C HIS A 148 -3.67 -3.16 10.75
N GLN A 149 -3.66 -3.12 12.06
CA GLN A 149 -4.26 -4.04 13.00
C GLN A 149 -4.84 -3.26 14.19
N HIS A 150 -5.93 -3.73 14.88
CA HIS A 150 -6.50 -5.09 14.84
C HIS A 150 -8.04 -5.09 14.81
N MET A 151 -8.70 -4.23 14.05
CA MET A 151 -10.16 -4.06 14.15
C MET A 151 -10.98 -5.00 13.24
N ASP A 152 -10.33 -5.80 12.38
CA ASP A 152 -10.95 -6.73 11.43
C ASP A 152 -12.05 -6.07 10.56
N LEU A 153 -11.69 -4.97 9.90
CA LEU A 153 -12.58 -4.21 9.02
C LEU A 153 -11.83 -3.45 7.92
N VAL A 154 -12.57 -2.95 6.94
CA VAL A 154 -12.07 -2.02 5.93
C VAL A 154 -12.65 -0.64 6.20
N TRP A 155 -11.79 0.32 6.47
CA TRP A 155 -12.18 1.70 6.74
C TRP A 155 -11.92 2.59 5.52
N ALA A 156 -12.99 3.22 5.01
CA ALA A 156 -12.91 4.17 3.91
C ALA A 156 -13.95 5.30 4.06
N TRP A 157 -13.64 6.46 3.45
CA TRP A 157 -14.48 7.64 3.50
C TRP A 157 -14.50 8.38 2.16
N ARG A 158 -15.66 8.97 1.81
CA ARG A 158 -15.88 9.77 0.59
C ARG A 158 -15.39 9.05 -0.68
N GLN A 159 -14.46 9.64 -1.43
CA GLN A 159 -13.99 9.12 -2.73
C GLN A 159 -13.38 7.71 -2.67
N SER A 160 -12.84 7.32 -1.52
CA SER A 160 -12.30 5.96 -1.34
C SER A 160 -13.36 4.90 -0.99
N SER A 161 -14.62 5.30 -0.72
CA SER A 161 -15.66 4.38 -0.26
C SER A 161 -16.00 3.29 -1.27
N ARG A 162 -15.99 3.61 -2.59
CA ARG A 162 -16.21 2.59 -3.64
C ARG A 162 -15.11 1.53 -3.61
N ALA A 163 -13.85 1.97 -3.58
CA ALA A 163 -12.69 1.07 -3.53
C ALA A 163 -12.69 0.21 -2.26
N GLY A 164 -12.93 0.83 -1.09
CA GLY A 164 -13.03 0.12 0.18
C GLY A 164 -14.13 -0.94 0.21
N ARG A 165 -15.32 -0.65 -0.35
CA ARG A 165 -16.43 -1.64 -0.45
C ARG A 165 -16.09 -2.81 -1.36
N ILE A 166 -15.45 -2.57 -2.51
CA ILE A 166 -15.01 -3.64 -3.42
C ILE A 166 -14.02 -4.55 -2.69
N TYR A 167 -13.02 -3.95 -2.03
CA TYR A 167 -12.04 -4.70 -1.25
C TYR A 167 -12.69 -5.49 -0.11
N ALA A 168 -13.54 -4.85 0.69
CA ALA A 168 -14.21 -5.47 1.84
C ALA A 168 -15.03 -6.70 1.41
N ARG A 169 -15.79 -6.59 0.30
CA ARG A 169 -16.56 -7.70 -0.26
C ARG A 169 -15.65 -8.84 -0.70
N ALA A 170 -14.58 -8.55 -1.44
CA ALA A 170 -13.65 -9.56 -1.94
C ALA A 170 -12.87 -10.25 -0.81
N ALA A 171 -12.55 -9.49 0.26
CA ALA A 171 -11.88 -10.01 1.44
C ALA A 171 -12.84 -10.65 2.47
N GLY A 172 -14.17 -10.59 2.25
CA GLY A 172 -15.15 -11.06 3.25
C GLY A 172 -15.03 -10.33 4.59
N MET A 173 -14.76 -9.02 4.56
CA MET A 173 -14.56 -8.17 5.73
C MET A 173 -15.71 -7.19 5.91
N ARG A 174 -15.94 -6.74 7.14
CA ARG A 174 -16.87 -5.67 7.45
C ARG A 174 -16.36 -4.35 6.85
N PHE A 175 -17.25 -3.57 6.25
CA PHE A 175 -16.96 -2.22 5.76
C PHE A 175 -17.35 -1.18 6.80
N TYR A 176 -16.43 -0.25 7.12
CA TYR A 176 -16.61 0.85 8.05
C TYR A 176 -16.51 2.18 7.31
N HIS A 177 -17.63 2.91 7.24
CA HIS A 177 -17.73 4.20 6.57
C HIS A 177 -17.68 5.32 7.61
N HIS A 178 -16.52 5.90 7.83
CA HIS A 178 -16.30 6.94 8.84
C HIS A 178 -15.23 7.93 8.40
N HIS A 179 -15.30 9.16 8.90
CA HIS A 179 -14.33 10.22 8.62
C HIS A 179 -12.91 9.78 8.92
N TRP A 180 -11.98 10.32 8.12
CA TRP A 180 -10.56 10.13 8.39
C TRP A 180 -10.14 10.89 9.64
N LEU A 181 -9.23 10.30 10.41
CA LEU A 181 -8.54 11.01 11.47
C LEU A 181 -7.60 12.08 10.88
N PRO A 182 -7.46 13.24 11.54
CA PRO A 182 -6.51 14.27 11.15
C PRO A 182 -5.07 13.74 11.08
N GLY A 183 -4.30 14.24 10.13
CA GLY A 183 -2.89 13.91 9.99
C GLY A 183 -2.59 12.50 9.43
N THR A 184 -3.60 11.74 8.99
CA THR A 184 -3.41 10.36 8.49
C THR A 184 -3.06 10.31 7.00
N ALA A 185 -2.36 9.25 6.59
CA ALA A 185 -1.97 9.00 5.20
C ALA A 185 -3.18 8.95 4.24
N PRO A 186 -4.26 8.19 4.53
CA PRO A 186 -5.43 8.17 3.66
C PRO A 186 -6.11 9.56 3.59
N ASN A 187 -6.19 10.29 4.71
CA ASN A 187 -6.75 11.64 4.72
C ASN A 187 -5.98 12.57 3.78
N TRP A 188 -4.66 12.56 3.88
CA TRP A 188 -3.81 13.37 3.02
C TRP A 188 -3.97 13.03 1.54
N GLN A 189 -3.86 11.76 1.16
CA GLN A 189 -3.92 11.37 -0.24
C GLN A 189 -5.29 11.69 -0.85
N ASN A 190 -6.38 11.39 -0.15
CA ASN A 190 -7.73 11.66 -0.64
C ASN A 190 -8.02 13.16 -0.80
N HIS A 191 -7.33 14.05 -0.05
CA HIS A 191 -7.47 15.50 -0.23
C HIS A 191 -6.58 16.06 -1.34
N HIS A 192 -5.36 15.53 -1.50
CA HIS A 192 -4.36 16.13 -2.39
C HIS A 192 -4.32 15.53 -3.79
N LEU A 193 -4.87 14.33 -3.98
CA LEU A 193 -4.83 13.62 -5.25
C LEU A 193 -6.26 13.26 -5.74
N PRO A 194 -6.96 14.22 -6.37
CA PRO A 194 -8.26 13.95 -6.97
C PRO A 194 -8.21 12.78 -7.95
N GLY A 195 -9.25 11.96 -7.97
CA GLY A 195 -9.34 10.79 -8.84
C GLY A 195 -8.59 9.55 -8.32
N THR A 196 -7.86 9.65 -7.20
CA THR A 196 -7.28 8.50 -6.53
C THR A 196 -8.13 8.07 -5.32
N ALA A 197 -7.90 6.87 -4.80
CA ALA A 197 -8.53 6.38 -3.58
C ALA A 197 -7.45 5.89 -2.61
N SER A 198 -7.61 6.21 -1.33
CA SER A 198 -6.71 5.70 -0.28
C SER A 198 -7.54 5.26 0.90
N PHE A 199 -7.33 4.04 1.41
CA PHE A 199 -8.11 3.49 2.50
C PHE A 199 -7.29 2.52 3.38
N VAL A 200 -7.83 2.24 4.56
CA VAL A 200 -7.22 1.37 5.57
C VAL A 200 -7.88 -0.01 5.53
N VAL A 201 -7.08 -1.04 5.68
CA VAL A 201 -7.50 -2.40 5.98
C VAL A 201 -6.96 -2.76 7.36
N GLU A 202 -7.83 -2.78 8.33
CA GLU A 202 -7.57 -3.25 9.69
C GLU A 202 -7.65 -4.78 9.70
N LEU A 203 -6.50 -5.43 9.69
CA LEU A 203 -6.41 -6.88 9.75
C LEU A 203 -6.79 -7.39 11.14
N PRO A 204 -7.14 -8.67 11.30
CA PRO A 204 -7.33 -9.26 12.63
C PRO A 204 -6.04 -9.23 13.45
N ALA A 205 -6.18 -9.39 14.76
CA ALA A 205 -5.04 -9.46 15.68
C ALA A 205 -4.11 -10.65 15.38
N GLY A 206 -2.82 -10.46 15.62
CA GLY A 206 -1.81 -11.49 15.48
C GLY A 206 -1.38 -11.77 14.05
N ARG A 207 -0.82 -12.96 13.83
CA ARG A 207 -0.29 -13.38 12.51
C ARG A 207 -1.42 -13.91 11.63
N LEU A 208 -1.34 -13.62 10.34
CA LEU A 208 -2.28 -14.17 9.36
C LEU A 208 -1.95 -15.62 9.00
N SER A 209 -2.96 -16.46 8.89
CA SER A 209 -2.86 -17.77 8.25
C SER A 209 -2.64 -17.64 6.74
N ALA A 210 -2.09 -18.68 6.11
CA ALA A 210 -1.91 -18.71 4.65
C ALA A 210 -3.24 -18.50 3.89
N ARG A 211 -4.37 -18.97 4.42
CA ARG A 211 -5.71 -18.73 3.84
C ARG A 211 -6.08 -17.27 3.90
N GLN A 212 -5.86 -16.59 5.02
CA GLN A 212 -6.12 -15.15 5.14
C GLN A 212 -5.22 -14.34 4.18
N VAL A 213 -3.92 -14.65 4.11
CA VAL A 213 -3.01 -14.00 3.16
C VAL A 213 -3.52 -14.14 1.72
N ARG A 214 -3.89 -15.36 1.27
CA ARG A 214 -4.43 -15.58 -0.08
C ARG A 214 -5.72 -14.79 -0.32
N ARG A 215 -6.61 -14.69 0.68
CA ARG A 215 -7.85 -13.91 0.60
C ARG A 215 -7.56 -12.41 0.37
N HIS A 216 -6.60 -11.85 1.06
CA HIS A 216 -6.21 -10.45 0.89
C HIS A 216 -5.50 -10.20 -0.46
N VAL A 217 -4.64 -11.12 -0.90
CA VAL A 217 -4.05 -11.07 -2.26
C VAL A 217 -5.17 -11.04 -3.31
N HIS A 218 -6.15 -11.94 -3.23
CA HIS A 218 -7.31 -11.95 -4.11
C HIS A 218 -8.06 -10.62 -4.07
N ALA A 219 -8.27 -10.05 -2.89
CA ALA A 219 -8.99 -8.77 -2.74
C ALA A 219 -8.24 -7.60 -3.41
N VAL A 220 -6.91 -7.54 -3.30
CA VAL A 220 -6.09 -6.54 -4.00
C VAL A 220 -6.25 -6.66 -5.52
N LEU A 221 -6.14 -7.87 -6.06
CA LEU A 221 -6.25 -8.12 -7.50
C LEU A 221 -7.64 -7.81 -8.03
N THR A 222 -8.70 -8.22 -7.32
CA THR A 222 -10.10 -7.93 -7.66
C THR A 222 -10.36 -6.43 -7.67
N LEU A 223 -9.89 -5.71 -6.63
CA LEU A 223 -10.03 -4.26 -6.55
C LEU A 223 -9.34 -3.56 -7.73
N GLY A 224 -8.09 -3.90 -8.00
CA GLY A 224 -7.32 -3.28 -9.08
C GLY A 224 -7.99 -3.48 -10.43
N SER A 225 -8.46 -4.70 -10.71
CA SER A 225 -9.21 -5.01 -11.95
C SER A 225 -10.52 -4.23 -12.06
N ALA A 226 -11.27 -4.07 -10.96
CA ALA A 226 -12.53 -3.33 -10.94
C ALA A 226 -12.35 -1.80 -11.09
N LEU A 227 -11.14 -1.28 -10.91
CA LEU A 227 -10.81 0.13 -11.10
C LEU A 227 -10.14 0.41 -12.45
N THR A 228 -9.84 -0.61 -13.22
CA THR A 228 -9.30 -0.46 -14.57
C THR A 228 -10.40 0.15 -15.47
N PRO A 229 -10.10 1.26 -16.18
CA PRO A 229 -11.05 1.80 -17.15
C PRO A 229 -11.39 0.74 -18.20
N SER A 230 -12.68 0.64 -18.57
CA SER A 230 -13.06 -0.15 -19.74
C SER A 230 -12.33 0.39 -20.97
N PRO A 231 -11.83 -0.46 -21.89
CA PRO A 231 -11.35 0.03 -23.16
C PRO A 231 -12.48 0.86 -23.81
N VAL A 232 -12.14 2.07 -24.22
CA VAL A 232 -13.05 2.91 -25.02
C VAL A 232 -13.28 2.15 -26.32
N PRO A 233 -14.53 1.90 -26.72
CA PRO A 233 -14.84 1.17 -27.96
C PRO A 233 -14.34 1.90 -29.20
#